data_4839ed0bee5b905b2b3b4b5b2ac8c743
#
_entry.id   4839ed0bee5b905b2b3b4b5b2ac8c743
#
_cell.length_a   1.000
_cell.length_b   1.000
_cell.length_c   1.000
_cell.angle_alpha   90.00
_cell.angle_beta   90.00
_cell.angle_gamma   90.00
#
_symmetry.space_group_name_H-M   'P 1'
#
loop_
_entity.id
_entity.type
_entity.pdbx_description
1 polymer ?
#
loop_
_entity_poly.entity_id
_entity_poly.type
_entity_poly.pdbx_seq_one_letter_code
_entity_poly.pdbx_strand_id
1 'polypeptide(L)'
;MLKKLYIKNALTPIQTLLFRILTVIGLLLSVVLVLWIGKEGLHDTLDNEVTFSDLLYFAMVTVTTVGYGDIVPITPNARLVDALFITPVRVFIWLIFVGTAYQFVIQKVLEGIRMKKLQSNLSDHIVICGYGETGRVAALELSKKGTDKRNIIIVDLAESCVQSAASSGYIALLGDPTHKNILIDAGIKKASNVIICLGSDESNALSILNTRNLNGNAKIIACVNNSENFKLMRQAGANVTVQPSQAGGYLLADAVFSSYINDYVLDLLNNEGLISFAERYANSDDVGQDMRNFKDGIVLRIYRNGEPVGFWEGSKSIIQEGDLLLYVEPNKKN
;
A
#
# COMPACT_ATOMS: atom_id res chain seq x y z
N MET A 1 9.82 4.84 20.34
CA MET A 1 8.68 4.15 19.71
C MET A 1 7.45 5.04 19.84
N LEU A 2 7.28 5.99 18.91
CA LEU A 2 6.18 6.97 18.95
C LEU A 2 4.97 6.35 18.24
N LYS A 3 3.95 5.96 18.99
CA LYS A 3 2.61 5.65 18.47
C LYS A 3 2.08 6.92 17.79
N LYS A 4 2.05 6.96 16.45
CA LYS A 4 1.25 7.95 15.73
C LYS A 4 -0.21 7.67 16.04
N LEU A 5 -0.81 8.48 16.90
CA LEU A 5 -2.27 8.59 17.02
C LEU A 5 -2.79 9.12 15.66
N TYR A 6 -3.36 8.25 14.88
CA TYR A 6 -4.03 8.62 13.63
C TYR A 6 -5.41 9.15 13.98
N ILE A 7 -5.55 10.47 14.04
CA ILE A 7 -6.86 11.13 14.04
C ILE A 7 -7.33 11.08 12.59
N LYS A 8 -8.38 10.32 12.33
CA LYS A 8 -9.08 10.24 11.06
C LYS A 8 -9.47 11.68 10.66
N ASN A 9 -8.77 12.26 9.68
CA ASN A 9 -9.17 13.54 9.12
C ASN A 9 -10.53 13.33 8.44
N ALA A 10 -11.58 13.84 9.05
CA ALA A 10 -12.96 13.70 8.60
C ALA A 10 -13.27 14.52 7.33
N LEU A 11 -12.31 15.32 6.84
CA LEU A 11 -12.50 16.25 5.71
C LEU A 11 -11.67 15.80 4.51
N THR A 12 -12.28 15.89 3.32
CA THR A 12 -11.55 15.69 2.07
C THR A 12 -10.51 16.80 1.87
N PRO A 13 -9.44 16.59 1.03
CA PRO A 13 -8.45 17.62 0.74
C PRO A 13 -9.06 18.96 0.27
N ILE A 14 -10.14 18.89 -0.52
CA ILE A 14 -10.88 20.07 -1.00
C ILE A 14 -11.60 20.77 0.16
N GLN A 15 -12.26 20.03 1.03
CA GLN A 15 -12.94 20.60 2.20
C GLN A 15 -11.95 21.27 3.16
N THR A 16 -10.78 20.65 3.35
CA THR A 16 -9.70 21.23 4.16
C THR A 16 -9.21 22.55 3.55
N LEU A 17 -9.03 22.60 2.24
CA LEU A 17 -8.63 23.83 1.53
C LEU A 17 -9.70 24.91 1.66
N LEU A 18 -10.96 24.59 1.42
CA LEU A 18 -12.08 25.52 1.57
C LEU A 18 -12.18 26.06 3.00
N PHE A 19 -12.04 25.19 4.00
CA PHE A 19 -12.05 25.62 5.40
C PHE A 19 -10.92 26.60 5.71
N ARG A 20 -9.69 26.37 5.21
CA ARG A 20 -8.56 27.28 5.37
C ARG A 20 -8.80 28.62 4.69
N ILE A 21 -9.33 28.61 3.47
CA ILE A 21 -9.67 29.84 2.74
C ILE A 21 -10.72 30.65 3.51
N LEU A 22 -11.78 30.01 4.00
CA LEU A 22 -12.80 30.68 4.81
C LEU A 22 -12.22 31.25 6.13
N THR A 23 -11.31 30.51 6.75
CA THR A 23 -10.61 30.98 7.97
C THR A 23 -9.77 32.23 7.67
N VAL A 24 -9.01 32.25 6.57
CA VAL A 24 -8.21 33.43 6.16
C VAL A 24 -9.10 34.62 5.86
N ILE A 25 -10.21 34.42 5.13
CA ILE A 25 -11.18 35.50 4.85
C ILE A 25 -11.79 36.01 6.15
N GLY A 26 -12.18 35.14 7.09
CA GLY A 26 -12.72 35.55 8.38
C GLY A 26 -11.71 36.36 9.21
N LEU A 27 -10.43 35.96 9.21
CA LEU A 27 -9.36 36.71 9.87
C LEU A 27 -9.12 38.09 9.22
N LEU A 28 -9.12 38.17 7.89
CA LEU A 28 -8.99 39.45 7.18
C LEU A 28 -10.16 40.39 7.50
N LEU A 29 -11.38 39.86 7.48
CA LEU A 29 -12.57 40.65 7.86
C LEU A 29 -12.50 41.13 9.30
N SER A 30 -11.97 40.31 10.21
CA SER A 30 -11.79 40.72 11.63
C SER A 30 -10.76 41.86 11.76
N VAL A 31 -9.67 41.82 10.99
CA VAL A 31 -8.69 42.92 10.93
C VAL A 31 -9.32 44.21 10.41
N VAL A 32 -10.06 44.14 9.29
CA VAL A 32 -10.74 45.31 8.70
C VAL A 32 -11.76 45.87 9.69
N LEU A 33 -12.54 45.03 10.38
CA LEU A 33 -13.51 45.46 11.38
C LEU A 33 -12.85 46.19 12.55
N VAL A 34 -11.75 45.66 13.08
CA VAL A 34 -11.00 46.29 14.19
C VAL A 34 -10.40 47.62 13.75
N LEU A 35 -9.85 47.67 12.54
CA LEU A 35 -9.35 48.94 11.95
C LEU A 35 -10.45 49.98 11.74
N TRP A 36 -11.65 49.53 11.32
CA TRP A 36 -12.81 50.41 11.15
C TRP A 36 -13.26 51.03 12.47
N ILE A 37 -13.29 50.26 13.54
CA ILE A 37 -13.64 50.76 14.88
C ILE A 37 -12.57 51.76 15.39
N GLY A 38 -11.29 51.52 15.11
CA GLY A 38 -10.16 52.33 15.55
C GLY A 38 -9.66 53.33 14.53
N LYS A 39 -10.40 53.69 13.47
CA LYS A 39 -9.95 54.49 12.33
C LYS A 39 -9.39 55.85 12.72
N GLU A 40 -9.93 56.48 13.78
CA GLU A 40 -9.44 57.80 14.28
C GLU A 40 -8.02 57.74 14.82
N GLY A 41 -7.47 56.57 15.11
CA GLY A 41 -6.09 56.36 15.55
C GLY A 41 -5.11 56.13 14.41
N LEU A 42 -5.58 56.10 13.15
CA LEU A 42 -4.75 55.94 11.94
C LEU A 42 -4.54 57.31 11.28
N HIS A 43 -3.44 57.44 10.56
CA HIS A 43 -3.11 58.63 9.78
C HIS A 43 -2.69 58.20 8.38
N ASP A 44 -3.37 58.73 7.37
CA ASP A 44 -2.96 58.64 5.98
C ASP A 44 -2.07 59.84 5.63
N THR A 45 -0.92 59.57 5.07
CA THR A 45 0.07 60.60 4.68
C THR A 45 -0.30 61.34 3.41
N LEU A 46 -1.31 60.86 2.64
CA LEU A 46 -1.71 61.46 1.35
C LEU A 46 -2.73 62.59 1.52
N ASP A 47 -3.85 62.33 2.20
CA ASP A 47 -4.97 63.26 2.31
C ASP A 47 -5.48 63.51 3.75
N ASN A 48 -4.97 62.78 4.74
CA ASN A 48 -5.42 62.78 6.13
C ASN A 48 -6.82 62.21 6.39
N GLU A 49 -7.49 61.67 5.36
CA GLU A 49 -8.80 61.05 5.46
C GLU A 49 -8.68 59.51 5.35
N VAL A 50 -9.18 58.77 6.31
CA VAL A 50 -9.15 57.32 6.28
C VAL A 50 -10.52 56.80 5.88
N THR A 51 -10.67 56.40 4.62
CA THR A 51 -11.87 55.80 4.07
C THR A 51 -11.93 54.28 4.25
N PHE A 52 -13.02 53.65 3.91
CA PHE A 52 -13.12 52.16 3.95
C PHE A 52 -12.13 51.48 2.98
N SER A 53 -11.89 52.08 1.82
CA SER A 53 -10.92 51.59 0.85
C SER A 53 -9.50 51.59 1.40
N ASP A 54 -9.14 52.62 2.15
CA ASP A 54 -7.83 52.76 2.76
C ASP A 54 -7.61 51.74 3.90
N LEU A 55 -8.66 51.43 4.66
CA LEU A 55 -8.59 50.36 5.66
C LEU A 55 -8.42 48.97 5.03
N LEU A 56 -9.10 48.72 3.92
CA LEU A 56 -8.94 47.44 3.21
C LEU A 56 -7.52 47.35 2.61
N TYR A 57 -7.06 48.42 2.01
CA TYR A 57 -5.70 48.54 1.47
C TYR A 57 -4.68 48.34 2.59
N PHE A 58 -4.78 49.07 3.69
CA PHE A 58 -3.88 48.96 4.85
C PHE A 58 -3.87 47.55 5.44
N ALA A 59 -5.06 46.90 5.59
CA ALA A 59 -5.17 45.51 6.02
C ALA A 59 -4.40 44.56 5.11
N MET A 60 -4.58 44.71 3.79
CA MET A 60 -3.91 43.83 2.79
C MET A 60 -2.39 44.07 2.80
N VAL A 61 -1.93 45.32 2.77
CA VAL A 61 -0.50 45.66 2.79
C VAL A 61 0.19 45.20 4.08
N THR A 62 -0.52 45.32 5.21
CA THR A 62 -0.03 44.85 6.52
C THR A 62 0.00 43.33 6.61
N VAL A 63 -1.06 42.64 6.21
CA VAL A 63 -1.13 41.14 6.27
C VAL A 63 -0.12 40.53 5.30
N THR A 64 0.09 41.12 4.12
CA THR A 64 1.08 40.63 3.15
C THR A 64 2.52 41.04 3.51
N THR A 65 2.71 41.75 4.62
CA THR A 65 4.03 42.19 5.13
C THR A 65 4.77 43.18 4.21
N VAL A 66 4.09 43.87 3.31
CA VAL A 66 4.69 44.90 2.44
C VAL A 66 4.97 46.17 3.26
N GLY A 67 3.96 46.74 3.94
CA GLY A 67 4.11 47.85 4.87
C GLY A 67 4.73 49.13 4.28
N TYR A 68 4.07 49.73 3.28
CA TYR A 68 4.57 50.94 2.65
C TYR A 68 4.76 52.12 3.62
N GLY A 69 4.02 52.14 4.74
CA GLY A 69 4.11 53.18 5.73
C GLY A 69 3.37 54.48 5.37
N ASP A 70 2.52 54.44 4.37
CA ASP A 70 1.63 55.51 3.95
C ASP A 70 0.43 55.69 4.90
N ILE A 71 -0.11 54.58 5.44
CA ILE A 71 -1.08 54.59 6.53
C ILE A 71 -0.39 54.02 7.79
N VAL A 72 -0.43 54.76 8.89
CA VAL A 72 0.25 54.37 10.13
C VAL A 72 -0.60 54.62 11.37
N PRO A 73 -0.48 53.78 12.43
CA PRO A 73 -1.11 54.01 13.73
C PRO A 73 -0.34 55.12 14.51
N ILE A 74 -1.02 56.24 14.78
CA ILE A 74 -0.42 57.38 15.50
C ILE A 74 -0.76 57.39 16.99
N THR A 75 -1.92 56.87 17.38
CA THR A 75 -2.33 56.87 18.79
C THR A 75 -1.75 55.68 19.57
N PRO A 76 -1.49 55.76 20.88
CA PRO A 76 -1.04 54.65 21.70
C PRO A 76 -1.96 53.43 21.63
N ASN A 77 -3.27 53.65 21.64
CA ASN A 77 -4.26 52.57 21.54
C ASN A 77 -4.21 51.87 20.19
N ALA A 78 -4.12 52.61 19.06
CA ALA A 78 -4.00 51.99 17.75
C ALA A 78 -2.70 51.18 17.60
N ARG A 79 -1.58 51.65 18.17
CA ARG A 79 -0.31 50.87 18.22
C ARG A 79 -0.42 49.61 19.05
N LEU A 80 -1.16 49.65 20.19
CA LEU A 80 -1.41 48.43 20.98
C LEU A 80 -2.29 47.43 20.23
N VAL A 81 -3.32 47.89 19.54
CA VAL A 81 -4.18 47.03 18.70
C VAL A 81 -3.35 46.42 17.57
N ASP A 82 -2.51 47.17 16.90
CA ASP A 82 -1.65 46.63 15.85
C ASP A 82 -0.69 45.57 16.40
N ALA A 83 -0.04 45.84 17.54
CA ALA A 83 0.95 44.94 18.15
C ALA A 83 0.32 43.66 18.71
N LEU A 84 -0.84 43.76 19.40
CA LEU A 84 -1.42 42.64 20.14
C LEU A 84 -2.49 41.87 19.36
N PHE A 85 -3.11 42.46 18.34
CA PHE A 85 -4.14 41.83 17.55
C PHE A 85 -3.72 41.64 16.08
N ILE A 86 -3.39 42.72 15.37
CA ILE A 86 -3.15 42.64 13.92
C ILE A 86 -1.87 41.83 13.63
N THR A 87 -0.79 42.06 14.39
CA THR A 87 0.48 41.33 14.19
C THR A 87 0.35 39.82 14.46
N PRO A 88 -0.26 39.33 15.55
CA PRO A 88 -0.51 37.91 15.71
C PRO A 88 -1.43 37.28 14.63
N VAL A 89 -2.50 37.98 14.23
CA VAL A 89 -3.39 37.53 13.16
C VAL A 89 -2.63 37.38 11.84
N ARG A 90 -1.78 38.35 11.50
CA ARG A 90 -0.89 38.29 10.31
C ARG A 90 -0.01 37.04 10.34
N VAL A 91 0.66 36.77 11.45
CA VAL A 91 1.53 35.59 11.61
C VAL A 91 0.70 34.30 11.45
N PHE A 92 -0.52 34.28 11.99
CA PHE A 92 -1.39 33.10 11.88
C PHE A 92 -1.84 32.84 10.44
N ILE A 93 -2.15 33.88 9.67
CA ILE A 93 -2.47 33.77 8.23
C ILE A 93 -1.27 33.19 7.48
N TRP A 94 -0.05 33.67 7.76
CA TRP A 94 1.17 33.14 7.16
C TRP A 94 1.41 31.66 7.50
N LEU A 95 1.17 31.24 8.74
CA LEU A 95 1.27 29.83 9.14
C LEU A 95 0.27 28.94 8.40
N ILE A 96 -0.96 29.43 8.16
CA ILE A 96 -1.95 28.70 7.34
C ILE A 96 -1.44 28.57 5.91
N PHE A 97 -0.89 29.64 5.33
CA PHE A 97 -0.37 29.64 3.97
C PHE A 97 0.82 28.67 3.81
N VAL A 98 1.82 28.76 4.69
CA VAL A 98 2.99 27.87 4.69
C VAL A 98 2.57 26.41 4.90
N GLY A 99 1.66 26.14 5.86
CA GLY A 99 1.15 24.80 6.09
C GLY A 99 0.40 24.22 4.90
N THR A 100 -0.31 25.08 4.15
CA THR A 100 -1.00 24.67 2.91
C THR A 100 -0.01 24.39 1.79
N ALA A 101 0.98 25.27 1.58
CA ALA A 101 2.05 25.08 0.60
C ALA A 101 2.85 23.80 0.88
N TYR A 102 3.18 23.53 2.14
CA TYR A 102 3.85 22.30 2.57
C TYR A 102 3.03 21.06 2.17
N GLN A 103 1.73 21.04 2.47
CA GLN A 103 0.88 19.86 2.22
C GLN A 103 0.70 19.59 0.73
N PHE A 104 0.50 20.62 -0.10
CA PHE A 104 0.19 20.44 -1.51
C PHE A 104 1.41 20.34 -2.43
N VAL A 105 2.52 20.96 -2.06
CA VAL A 105 3.72 21.04 -2.93
C VAL A 105 4.82 20.12 -2.41
N ILE A 106 5.29 20.38 -1.19
CA ILE A 106 6.51 19.74 -0.66
C ILE A 106 6.26 18.25 -0.42
N GLN A 107 5.10 17.88 0.11
CA GLN A 107 4.77 16.49 0.40
C GLN A 107 4.76 15.64 -0.88
N LYS A 108 4.13 16.12 -1.95
CA LYS A 108 4.12 15.41 -3.26
C LYS A 108 5.51 15.28 -3.89
N VAL A 109 6.33 16.32 -3.79
CA VAL A 109 7.71 16.29 -4.33
C VAL A 109 8.56 15.27 -3.56
N LEU A 110 8.47 15.27 -2.22
CA LEU A 110 9.20 14.33 -1.37
C LEU A 110 8.75 12.89 -1.59
N GLU A 111 7.45 12.64 -1.75
CA GLU A 111 6.92 11.32 -2.09
C GLU A 111 7.47 10.83 -3.43
N GLY A 112 7.49 11.68 -4.45
CA GLY A 112 8.06 11.36 -5.76
C GLY A 112 9.54 11.01 -5.72
N ILE A 113 10.34 11.74 -4.94
CA ILE A 113 11.78 11.46 -4.75
C ILE A 113 11.99 10.15 -4.00
N ARG A 114 11.22 9.91 -2.93
CA ARG A 114 11.29 8.65 -2.16
C ARG A 114 10.90 7.45 -3.02
N MET A 115 9.86 7.60 -3.84
CA MET A 115 9.42 6.55 -4.75
C MET A 115 10.50 6.20 -5.79
N LYS A 116 11.12 7.20 -6.44
CA LYS A 116 12.22 6.96 -7.38
C LYS A 116 13.42 6.26 -6.73
N LYS A 117 13.79 6.65 -5.52
CA LYS A 117 14.87 6.01 -4.76
C LYS A 117 14.52 4.57 -4.38
N LEU A 118 13.25 4.30 -4.04
CA LEU A 118 12.76 2.95 -3.76
C LEU A 118 12.87 2.09 -5.02
N GLN A 119 12.34 2.54 -6.16
CA GLN A 119 12.36 1.82 -7.43
C GLN A 119 13.79 1.51 -7.93
N SER A 120 14.77 2.39 -7.68
CA SER A 120 16.15 2.14 -8.09
C SER A 120 16.80 0.99 -7.33
N ASN A 121 16.40 0.74 -6.09
CA ASN A 121 16.97 -0.28 -5.22
C ASN A 121 16.20 -1.62 -5.27
N LEU A 122 15.03 -1.66 -5.90
CA LEU A 122 14.23 -2.87 -6.03
C LEU A 122 14.73 -3.73 -7.19
N SER A 123 15.07 -5.00 -6.89
CA SER A 123 15.33 -6.05 -7.87
C SER A 123 14.84 -7.38 -7.28
N ASP A 124 14.32 -8.25 -8.12
CA ASP A 124 13.84 -9.60 -7.76
C ASP A 124 12.84 -9.64 -6.60
N HIS A 125 12.14 -8.53 -6.39
CA HIS A 125 11.13 -8.39 -5.34
C HIS A 125 9.80 -9.02 -5.74
N ILE A 126 8.92 -9.19 -4.76
CA ILE A 126 7.56 -9.71 -4.92
C ILE A 126 6.58 -8.54 -4.88
N VAL A 127 5.65 -8.47 -5.82
CA VAL A 127 4.55 -7.51 -5.79
C VAL A 127 3.25 -8.24 -5.50
N ILE A 128 2.47 -7.74 -4.55
CA ILE A 128 1.13 -8.25 -4.22
C ILE A 128 0.12 -7.16 -4.54
N CYS A 129 -0.73 -7.42 -5.53
CA CYS A 129 -1.84 -6.58 -5.94
C CYS A 129 -3.11 -7.04 -5.22
N GLY A 130 -3.60 -6.22 -4.29
CA GLY A 130 -4.69 -6.53 -3.36
C GLY A 130 -4.20 -7.00 -2.00
N TYR A 131 -4.54 -6.26 -0.93
CA TYR A 131 -4.19 -6.57 0.46
C TYR A 131 -5.45 -6.80 1.32
N GLY A 132 -6.45 -7.44 0.71
CA GLY A 132 -7.57 -8.04 1.42
C GLY A 132 -7.13 -9.27 2.20
N GLU A 133 -8.05 -10.12 2.64
CA GLU A 133 -7.71 -11.28 3.48
C GLU A 133 -6.69 -12.21 2.81
N THR A 134 -6.91 -12.57 1.53
CA THR A 134 -6.01 -13.47 0.79
C THR A 134 -4.61 -12.87 0.61
N GLY A 135 -4.50 -11.60 0.21
CA GLY A 135 -3.20 -10.94 0.00
C GLY A 135 -2.45 -10.75 1.31
N ARG A 136 -3.16 -10.47 2.40
CA ARG A 136 -2.59 -10.34 3.75
C ARG A 136 -1.97 -11.65 4.23
N VAL A 137 -2.71 -12.76 4.07
CA VAL A 137 -2.21 -14.10 4.42
C VAL A 137 -0.99 -14.47 3.56
N ALA A 138 -1.07 -14.23 2.24
CA ALA A 138 0.05 -14.50 1.34
C ALA A 138 1.32 -13.71 1.71
N ALA A 139 1.19 -12.42 2.03
CA ALA A 139 2.31 -11.58 2.45
C ALA A 139 2.94 -12.08 3.77
N LEU A 140 2.09 -12.47 4.73
CA LEU A 140 2.54 -13.00 6.02
C LEU A 140 3.32 -14.31 5.84
N GLU A 141 2.78 -15.26 5.07
CA GLU A 141 3.41 -16.56 4.85
C GLU A 141 4.72 -16.44 4.07
N LEU A 142 4.81 -15.54 3.07
CA LEU A 142 6.06 -15.24 2.39
C LEU A 142 7.13 -14.72 3.37
N SER A 143 6.74 -13.86 4.30
CA SER A 143 7.66 -13.34 5.32
C SER A 143 8.13 -14.43 6.29
N LYS A 144 7.24 -15.34 6.69
CA LYS A 144 7.59 -16.50 7.53
C LYS A 144 8.53 -17.46 6.81
N LYS A 145 8.41 -17.59 5.49
CA LYS A 145 9.32 -18.38 4.64
C LYS A 145 10.67 -17.71 4.39
N GLY A 146 10.95 -16.58 5.05
CA GLY A 146 12.26 -15.91 5.01
C GLY A 146 12.37 -14.78 3.99
N THR A 147 11.30 -14.41 3.29
CA THR A 147 11.33 -13.23 2.42
C THR A 147 11.35 -11.96 3.28
N ASP A 148 12.34 -11.09 3.10
CA ASP A 148 12.38 -9.79 3.79
C ASP A 148 11.12 -8.97 3.42
N LYS A 149 10.44 -8.43 4.43
CA LYS A 149 9.25 -7.59 4.24
C LYS A 149 9.51 -6.39 3.33
N ARG A 150 10.75 -5.89 3.27
CA ARG A 150 11.17 -4.81 2.39
C ARG A 150 11.25 -5.21 0.92
N ASN A 151 11.29 -6.51 0.64
CA ASN A 151 11.23 -7.07 -0.71
C ASN A 151 9.82 -7.49 -1.12
N ILE A 152 8.81 -7.18 -0.31
CA ILE A 152 7.39 -7.40 -0.62
C ILE A 152 6.73 -6.03 -0.77
N ILE A 153 6.25 -5.73 -1.98
CA ILE A 153 5.55 -4.49 -2.32
C ILE A 153 4.05 -4.78 -2.38
N ILE A 154 3.29 -4.09 -1.56
CA ILE A 154 1.83 -4.20 -1.55
C ILE A 154 1.25 -3.05 -2.36
N VAL A 155 0.28 -3.35 -3.22
CA VAL A 155 -0.50 -2.35 -3.96
C VAL A 155 -1.97 -2.57 -3.69
N ASP A 156 -2.66 -1.56 -3.16
CA ASP A 156 -4.10 -1.64 -2.90
C ASP A 156 -4.77 -0.29 -3.14
N LEU A 157 -6.04 -0.33 -3.56
CA LEU A 157 -6.88 0.84 -3.78
C LEU A 157 -7.40 1.43 -2.46
N ALA A 158 -7.57 0.61 -1.43
CA ALA A 158 -8.10 1.01 -0.13
C ALA A 158 -6.99 1.53 0.78
N GLU A 159 -7.10 2.78 1.21
CA GLU A 159 -6.13 3.43 2.11
C GLU A 159 -5.95 2.65 3.43
N SER A 160 -7.03 2.06 3.97
CA SER A 160 -6.98 1.23 5.18
C SER A 160 -6.10 -0.02 5.01
N CYS A 161 -6.15 -0.65 3.83
CA CYS A 161 -5.31 -1.80 3.49
C CYS A 161 -3.83 -1.41 3.39
N VAL A 162 -3.56 -0.28 2.72
CA VAL A 162 -2.19 0.26 2.58
C VAL A 162 -1.59 0.62 3.93
N GLN A 163 -2.36 1.26 4.81
CA GLN A 163 -1.92 1.60 6.17
C GLN A 163 -1.65 0.35 7.01
N SER A 164 -2.50 -0.66 6.91
CA SER A 164 -2.33 -1.96 7.59
C SER A 164 -1.05 -2.65 7.12
N ALA A 165 -0.79 -2.68 5.81
CA ALA A 165 0.41 -3.25 5.22
C ALA A 165 1.68 -2.51 5.70
N ALA A 166 1.67 -1.18 5.65
CA ALA A 166 2.78 -0.34 6.12
C ALA A 166 3.04 -0.53 7.63
N SER A 167 1.99 -0.64 8.44
CA SER A 167 2.10 -0.90 9.88
C SER A 167 2.69 -2.29 10.18
N SER A 168 2.49 -3.24 9.27
CA SER A 168 3.06 -4.58 9.34
C SER A 168 4.52 -4.64 8.84
N GLY A 169 5.07 -3.51 8.35
CA GLY A 169 6.46 -3.37 7.91
C GLY A 169 6.70 -3.65 6.44
N TYR A 170 5.65 -3.79 5.63
CA TYR A 170 5.75 -3.91 4.17
C TYR A 170 5.90 -2.54 3.51
N ILE A 171 6.45 -2.53 2.30
CA ILE A 171 6.37 -1.36 1.43
C ILE A 171 4.97 -1.37 0.81
N ALA A 172 4.21 -0.30 1.00
CA ALA A 172 2.82 -0.24 0.56
C ALA A 172 2.56 0.99 -0.31
N LEU A 173 1.88 0.79 -1.43
CA LEU A 173 1.54 1.78 -2.43
C LEU A 173 0.01 1.88 -2.56
N LEU A 174 -0.51 3.10 -2.40
CA LEU A 174 -1.93 3.40 -2.63
C LEU A 174 -2.16 3.63 -4.12
N GLY A 175 -3.00 2.81 -4.72
CA GLY A 175 -3.38 2.96 -6.12
C GLY A 175 -4.11 1.75 -6.66
N ASP A 176 -4.69 1.90 -7.83
CA ASP A 176 -5.40 0.84 -8.53
C ASP A 176 -4.40 -0.03 -9.32
N PRO A 177 -4.23 -1.33 -8.96
CA PRO A 177 -3.29 -2.22 -9.65
C PRO A 177 -3.70 -2.56 -11.09
N THR A 178 -4.88 -2.15 -11.54
CA THR A 178 -5.29 -2.28 -12.96
C THR A 178 -4.65 -1.21 -13.84
N HIS A 179 -4.05 -0.15 -13.26
CA HIS A 179 -3.43 0.94 -14.00
C HIS A 179 -1.92 0.73 -14.16
N LYS A 180 -1.42 0.83 -15.41
CA LYS A 180 0.01 0.66 -15.74
C LYS A 180 0.96 1.54 -14.92
N ASN A 181 0.57 2.79 -14.66
CA ASN A 181 1.43 3.72 -13.93
C ASN A 181 1.67 3.23 -12.48
N ILE A 182 0.63 2.71 -11.83
CA ILE A 182 0.74 2.16 -10.47
C ILE A 182 1.64 0.91 -10.44
N LEU A 183 1.51 0.04 -11.44
CA LEU A 183 2.38 -1.13 -11.58
C LEU A 183 3.83 -0.73 -11.86
N ILE A 184 4.07 0.34 -12.64
CA ILE A 184 5.40 0.90 -12.84
C ILE A 184 5.96 1.44 -11.52
N ASP A 185 5.12 2.15 -10.73
CA ASP A 185 5.50 2.68 -9.42
C ASP A 185 5.82 1.55 -8.42
N ALA A 186 5.15 0.41 -8.52
CA ALA A 186 5.46 -0.80 -7.76
C ALA A 186 6.73 -1.53 -8.24
N GLY A 187 7.40 -1.06 -9.28
CA GLY A 187 8.64 -1.67 -9.80
C GLY A 187 8.43 -2.97 -10.57
N ILE A 188 7.24 -3.22 -11.13
CA ILE A 188 6.88 -4.47 -11.84
C ILE A 188 7.94 -4.92 -12.85
N LYS A 189 8.61 -3.99 -13.52
CA LYS A 189 9.63 -4.31 -14.54
C LYS A 189 10.80 -5.16 -14.03
N LYS A 190 11.07 -5.10 -12.72
CA LYS A 190 12.15 -5.82 -12.04
C LYS A 190 11.64 -6.84 -11.02
N ALA A 191 10.33 -7.02 -10.90
CA ALA A 191 9.74 -8.00 -10.00
C ALA A 191 9.98 -9.42 -10.52
N SER A 192 10.36 -10.34 -9.64
CA SER A 192 10.46 -11.77 -9.96
C SER A 192 9.09 -12.45 -9.92
N ASN A 193 8.26 -12.09 -8.94
CA ASN A 193 6.95 -12.68 -8.73
C ASN A 193 5.89 -11.61 -8.53
N VAL A 194 4.69 -11.87 -9.05
CA VAL A 194 3.54 -10.99 -8.87
C VAL A 194 2.34 -11.83 -8.45
N ILE A 195 1.77 -11.52 -7.28
CA ILE A 195 0.54 -12.12 -6.78
C ILE A 195 -0.59 -11.13 -7.03
N ILE A 196 -1.65 -11.58 -7.71
CA ILE A 196 -2.79 -10.74 -8.05
C ILE A 196 -4.02 -11.35 -7.40
N CYS A 197 -4.59 -10.67 -6.42
CA CYS A 197 -5.73 -11.10 -5.61
C CYS A 197 -6.69 -9.94 -5.33
N LEU A 198 -7.21 -9.35 -6.41
CA LEU A 198 -8.19 -8.26 -6.37
C LEU A 198 -9.62 -8.81 -6.18
N GLY A 199 -10.54 -7.90 -5.89
CA GLY A 199 -11.92 -8.26 -5.55
C GLY A 199 -12.75 -8.84 -6.69
N SER A 200 -12.34 -8.70 -7.96
CA SER A 200 -13.06 -9.23 -9.13
C SER A 200 -12.13 -9.85 -10.15
N ASP A 201 -12.64 -10.80 -10.91
CA ASP A 201 -11.90 -11.49 -11.97
C ASP A 201 -11.55 -10.57 -13.14
N GLU A 202 -12.39 -9.59 -13.44
CA GLU A 202 -12.13 -8.56 -14.47
C GLU A 202 -10.91 -7.73 -14.10
N SER A 203 -10.83 -7.29 -12.84
CA SER A 203 -9.69 -6.54 -12.32
C SER A 203 -8.43 -7.41 -12.29
N ASN A 204 -8.54 -8.68 -11.90
CA ASN A 204 -7.45 -9.62 -11.93
C ASN A 204 -6.91 -9.81 -13.36
N ALA A 205 -7.77 -10.06 -14.34
CA ALA A 205 -7.40 -10.25 -15.73
C ALA A 205 -6.69 -9.00 -16.31
N LEU A 206 -7.22 -7.80 -16.05
CA LEU A 206 -6.62 -6.55 -16.50
C LEU A 206 -5.25 -6.30 -15.86
N SER A 207 -5.11 -6.58 -14.56
CA SER A 207 -3.84 -6.47 -13.86
C SER A 207 -2.81 -7.48 -14.38
N ILE A 208 -3.22 -8.72 -14.68
CA ILE A 208 -2.36 -9.74 -15.31
C ILE A 208 -1.85 -9.25 -16.68
N LEU A 209 -2.75 -8.80 -17.56
CA LEU A 209 -2.40 -8.30 -18.89
C LEU A 209 -1.39 -7.14 -18.82
N ASN A 210 -1.65 -6.17 -17.94
CA ASN A 210 -0.76 -5.04 -17.76
C ASN A 210 0.60 -5.44 -17.16
N THR A 211 0.60 -6.36 -16.19
CA THR A 211 1.83 -6.92 -15.61
C THR A 211 2.66 -7.65 -16.66
N ARG A 212 2.04 -8.53 -17.45
CA ARG A 212 2.72 -9.29 -18.52
C ARG A 212 3.28 -8.38 -19.60
N ASN A 213 2.55 -7.32 -19.94
CA ASN A 213 3.01 -6.32 -20.91
C ASN A 213 4.22 -5.51 -20.40
N LEU A 214 4.29 -5.23 -19.08
CA LEU A 214 5.40 -4.51 -18.47
C LEU A 214 6.61 -5.41 -18.16
N ASN A 215 6.36 -6.69 -17.82
CA ASN A 215 7.39 -7.68 -17.49
C ASN A 215 6.99 -9.06 -18.01
N GLY A 216 7.61 -9.43 -19.15
CA GLY A 216 7.40 -10.74 -19.81
C GLY A 216 7.88 -11.93 -18.97
N ASN A 217 8.82 -11.74 -18.05
CA ASN A 217 9.50 -12.82 -17.33
C ASN A 217 8.96 -13.04 -15.91
N ALA A 218 8.16 -12.12 -15.36
CA ALA A 218 7.62 -12.27 -14.01
C ALA A 218 6.76 -13.54 -13.89
N LYS A 219 6.91 -14.28 -12.79
CA LYS A 219 5.98 -15.37 -12.45
C LYS A 219 4.71 -14.75 -11.86
N ILE A 220 3.61 -14.83 -12.58
CA ILE A 220 2.32 -14.27 -12.18
C ILE A 220 1.45 -15.36 -11.56
N ILE A 221 1.07 -15.16 -10.30
CA ILE A 221 0.14 -15.99 -9.55
C ILE A 221 -1.16 -15.19 -9.39
N ALA A 222 -2.29 -15.71 -9.87
CA ALA A 222 -3.54 -14.98 -9.84
C ALA A 222 -4.63 -15.73 -9.07
N CYS A 223 -5.35 -15.00 -8.24
CA CYS A 223 -6.61 -15.47 -7.68
C CYS A 223 -7.71 -15.49 -8.75
N VAL A 224 -8.57 -16.50 -8.67
CA VAL A 224 -9.76 -16.65 -9.51
C VAL A 224 -10.96 -16.80 -8.59
N ASN A 225 -11.99 -15.99 -8.78
CA ASN A 225 -13.21 -16.06 -7.98
C ASN A 225 -14.23 -17.03 -8.58
N ASN A 226 -14.34 -17.04 -9.93
CA ASN A 226 -15.23 -17.97 -10.65
C ASN A 226 -14.39 -18.98 -11.45
N SER A 227 -14.65 -20.28 -11.26
CA SER A 227 -13.95 -21.38 -11.94
C SER A 227 -13.99 -21.31 -13.47
N GLU A 228 -15.01 -20.71 -14.05
CA GLU A 228 -15.13 -20.50 -15.51
C GLU A 228 -14.01 -19.61 -16.06
N ASN A 229 -13.43 -18.74 -15.22
CA ASN A 229 -12.40 -17.78 -15.60
C ASN A 229 -10.96 -18.32 -15.54
N PHE A 230 -10.73 -19.56 -15.11
CA PHE A 230 -9.37 -20.14 -15.07
C PHE A 230 -8.64 -20.05 -16.42
N LYS A 231 -9.35 -20.42 -17.50
CA LYS A 231 -8.77 -20.38 -18.85
C LYS A 231 -8.44 -18.94 -19.27
N LEU A 232 -9.33 -18.01 -18.96
CA LEU A 232 -9.15 -16.58 -19.26
C LEU A 232 -7.91 -16.03 -18.54
N MET A 233 -7.73 -16.32 -17.24
CA MET A 233 -6.57 -15.84 -16.47
C MET A 233 -5.26 -16.38 -17.03
N ARG A 234 -5.21 -17.65 -17.42
CA ARG A 234 -4.04 -18.25 -18.07
C ARG A 234 -3.75 -17.63 -19.42
N GLN A 235 -4.77 -17.38 -20.24
CA GLN A 235 -4.65 -16.71 -21.53
C GLN A 235 -4.19 -15.25 -21.37
N ALA A 236 -4.62 -14.56 -20.30
CA ALA A 236 -4.14 -13.23 -19.95
C ALA A 236 -2.65 -13.21 -19.55
N GLY A 237 -2.05 -14.37 -19.24
CA GLY A 237 -0.63 -14.50 -18.94
C GLY A 237 -0.28 -14.94 -17.52
N ALA A 238 -1.25 -15.41 -16.72
CA ALA A 238 -0.98 -16.00 -15.42
C ALA A 238 -0.25 -17.35 -15.56
N ASN A 239 0.83 -17.54 -14.79
CA ASN A 239 1.56 -18.81 -14.72
C ASN A 239 0.85 -19.81 -13.81
N VAL A 240 0.27 -19.32 -12.70
CA VAL A 240 -0.45 -20.11 -11.72
C VAL A 240 -1.77 -19.41 -11.42
N THR A 241 -2.84 -20.20 -11.33
CA THR A 241 -4.17 -19.73 -10.94
C THR A 241 -4.63 -20.48 -9.71
N VAL A 242 -5.16 -19.77 -8.72
CA VAL A 242 -5.63 -20.32 -7.44
C VAL A 242 -7.05 -19.80 -7.18
N GLN A 243 -7.94 -20.66 -6.71
CA GLN A 243 -9.29 -20.29 -6.26
C GLN A 243 -9.41 -20.51 -4.75
N PRO A 244 -9.12 -19.52 -3.91
CA PRO A 244 -9.10 -19.68 -2.46
C PRO A 244 -10.45 -20.07 -1.87
N SER A 245 -11.56 -19.54 -2.44
CA SER A 245 -12.92 -19.86 -2.01
C SER A 245 -13.30 -21.33 -2.24
N GLN A 246 -12.85 -21.93 -3.34
CA GLN A 246 -13.09 -23.33 -3.62
C GLN A 246 -12.29 -24.23 -2.66
N ALA A 247 -11.01 -23.91 -2.44
CA ALA A 247 -10.18 -24.65 -1.48
C ALA A 247 -10.77 -24.59 -0.07
N GLY A 248 -11.19 -23.39 0.36
CA GLY A 248 -11.88 -23.22 1.64
C GLY A 248 -13.20 -23.98 1.72
N GLY A 249 -13.98 -24.00 0.63
CA GLY A 249 -15.23 -24.77 0.54
C GLY A 249 -15.02 -26.27 0.72
N TYR A 250 -13.96 -26.84 0.14
CA TYR A 250 -13.63 -28.27 0.36
C TYR A 250 -13.28 -28.55 1.82
N LEU A 251 -12.45 -27.70 2.44
CA LEU A 251 -12.09 -27.84 3.85
C LEU A 251 -13.31 -27.72 4.77
N LEU A 252 -14.23 -26.79 4.48
CA LEU A 252 -15.47 -26.66 5.27
C LEU A 252 -16.38 -27.89 5.13
N ALA A 253 -16.50 -28.47 3.92
CA ALA A 253 -17.28 -29.68 3.71
C ALA A 253 -16.68 -30.89 4.44
N ASP A 254 -15.36 -31.07 4.37
CA ASP A 254 -14.65 -32.15 5.05
C ASP A 254 -14.74 -32.03 6.57
N ALA A 255 -14.72 -30.80 7.10
CA ALA A 255 -14.84 -30.56 8.54
C ALA A 255 -16.18 -31.02 9.16
N VAL A 256 -17.21 -31.21 8.36
CA VAL A 256 -18.49 -31.82 8.81
C VAL A 256 -18.29 -33.28 9.26
N PHE A 257 -17.38 -33.99 8.59
CA PHE A 257 -17.13 -35.40 8.83
C PHE A 257 -15.89 -35.71 9.66
N SER A 258 -14.88 -34.83 9.61
CA SER A 258 -13.62 -35.00 10.31
C SER A 258 -12.92 -33.66 10.63
N SER A 259 -12.78 -33.35 11.90
CA SER A 259 -12.03 -32.16 12.35
C SER A 259 -10.51 -32.32 12.14
N TYR A 260 -9.97 -33.53 12.27
CA TYR A 260 -8.55 -33.79 12.22
C TYR A 260 -7.94 -33.63 10.84
N ILE A 261 -8.71 -33.88 9.76
CA ILE A 261 -8.25 -33.68 8.39
C ILE A 261 -7.99 -32.19 8.13
N ASN A 262 -8.90 -31.34 8.60
CA ASN A 262 -8.76 -29.88 8.46
C ASN A 262 -7.54 -29.35 9.19
N ASP A 263 -7.33 -29.79 10.44
CA ASP A 263 -6.17 -29.39 11.24
C ASP A 263 -4.86 -29.83 10.58
N TYR A 264 -4.82 -31.06 10.05
CA TYR A 264 -3.65 -31.59 9.35
C TYR A 264 -3.33 -30.85 8.05
N VAL A 265 -4.35 -30.51 7.24
CA VAL A 265 -4.15 -29.75 6.01
C VAL A 265 -3.69 -28.32 6.30
N LEU A 266 -4.26 -27.67 7.33
CA LEU A 266 -3.83 -26.35 7.74
C LEU A 266 -2.39 -26.35 8.29
N ASP A 267 -2.00 -27.41 8.99
CA ASP A 267 -0.62 -27.62 9.48
C ASP A 267 0.35 -27.73 8.29
N LEU A 268 0.00 -28.50 7.27
CA LEU A 268 0.81 -28.65 6.05
C LEU A 268 0.96 -27.34 5.26
N LEU A 269 -0.03 -26.48 5.28
CA LEU A 269 -0.01 -25.20 4.55
C LEU A 269 0.69 -24.08 5.32
N ASN A 270 0.74 -24.17 6.65
CA ASN A 270 1.31 -23.15 7.52
C ASN A 270 2.82 -23.41 7.72
N ASN A 271 3.64 -22.39 7.50
CA ASN A 271 5.10 -22.50 7.70
C ASN A 271 5.52 -22.68 9.19
N GLU A 272 4.62 -22.47 10.13
CA GLU A 272 4.81 -22.74 11.57
C GLU A 272 4.25 -24.10 12.00
N GLY A 273 3.72 -24.90 11.07
CA GLY A 273 3.20 -26.23 11.29
C GLY A 273 4.29 -27.22 11.73
N LEU A 274 3.87 -28.38 12.23
CA LEU A 274 4.79 -29.46 12.62
C LEU A 274 5.43 -30.15 11.42
N ILE A 275 4.77 -30.06 10.25
CA ILE A 275 5.16 -30.68 8.99
C ILE A 275 5.06 -29.67 7.85
N SER A 276 5.82 -29.89 6.80
CA SER A 276 5.81 -29.03 5.62
C SER A 276 5.91 -29.80 4.32
N PHE A 277 5.32 -29.25 3.24
CA PHE A 277 5.59 -29.71 1.89
C PHE A 277 6.99 -29.30 1.45
N ALA A 278 7.69 -30.23 0.82
CA ALA A 278 8.96 -29.99 0.16
C ALA A 278 8.98 -30.60 -1.24
N GLU A 279 9.77 -29.98 -2.12
CA GLU A 279 10.00 -30.45 -3.48
C GLU A 279 11.51 -30.49 -3.72
N ARG A 280 12.02 -31.62 -4.25
CA ARG A 280 13.39 -31.72 -4.75
C ARG A 280 13.48 -32.76 -5.86
N TYR A 281 14.48 -32.63 -6.70
CA TYR A 281 14.81 -33.71 -7.64
C TYR A 281 15.41 -34.88 -6.89
N ALA A 282 15.15 -36.10 -7.41
CA ALA A 282 15.73 -37.33 -6.91
C ALA A 282 17.27 -37.27 -6.98
N ASN A 283 17.92 -37.64 -5.90
CA ASN A 283 19.38 -37.81 -5.85
C ASN A 283 19.77 -39.28 -6.08
N SER A 284 21.07 -39.57 -6.12
CA SER A 284 21.60 -40.93 -6.35
C SER A 284 21.12 -41.94 -5.32
N ASP A 285 20.89 -41.52 -4.06
CA ASP A 285 20.47 -42.38 -2.97
C ASP A 285 18.98 -42.73 -3.03
N ASP A 286 18.18 -41.93 -3.74
CA ASP A 286 16.75 -42.14 -3.90
C ASP A 286 16.43 -43.07 -5.06
N VAL A 287 17.28 -43.07 -6.11
CA VAL A 287 17.05 -43.83 -7.34
C VAL A 287 17.02 -45.33 -7.07
N GLY A 288 16.01 -46.00 -7.58
CA GLY A 288 15.74 -47.41 -7.40
C GLY A 288 14.98 -47.77 -6.11
N GLN A 289 14.74 -46.79 -5.23
CA GLN A 289 13.87 -46.99 -4.07
C GLN A 289 12.42 -46.82 -4.43
N ASP A 290 11.53 -47.53 -3.75
CA ASP A 290 10.10 -47.26 -3.81
C ASP A 290 9.78 -45.98 -3.03
N MET A 291 8.97 -45.09 -3.58
CA MET A 291 8.60 -43.81 -2.94
C MET A 291 8.01 -43.99 -1.53
N ARG A 292 7.46 -45.16 -1.21
CA ARG A 292 6.94 -45.54 0.13
C ARG A 292 8.04 -45.76 1.19
N ASN A 293 9.28 -46.00 0.75
CA ASN A 293 10.44 -46.28 1.61
C ASN A 293 11.39 -45.08 1.70
N PHE A 294 10.91 -43.88 1.31
CA PHE A 294 11.70 -42.65 1.34
C PHE A 294 12.11 -42.29 2.78
N LYS A 295 13.39 -41.92 3.00
CA LYS A 295 13.94 -41.76 4.34
C LYS A 295 13.74 -40.37 4.91
N ASP A 296 13.68 -39.35 4.08
CA ASP A 296 13.61 -37.94 4.51
C ASP A 296 12.18 -37.47 4.82
N GLY A 297 11.18 -38.33 4.65
CA GLY A 297 9.79 -37.99 4.86
C GLY A 297 8.83 -38.97 4.19
N ILE A 298 7.69 -38.49 3.74
CA ILE A 298 6.66 -39.28 3.04
C ILE A 298 6.47 -38.69 1.65
N VAL A 299 6.91 -39.40 0.60
CA VAL A 299 6.65 -38.98 -0.78
C VAL A 299 5.19 -39.20 -1.12
N LEU A 300 4.51 -38.11 -1.43
CA LEU A 300 3.10 -38.13 -1.82
C LEU A 300 2.92 -38.37 -3.32
N ARG A 301 3.85 -37.82 -4.12
CA ARG A 301 3.80 -37.87 -5.58
C ARG A 301 5.17 -37.69 -6.21
N ILE A 302 5.41 -38.34 -7.31
CA ILE A 302 6.55 -38.15 -8.18
C ILE A 302 6.05 -37.47 -9.47
N TYR A 303 6.80 -36.49 -9.99
CA TYR A 303 6.55 -35.95 -11.32
C TYR A 303 7.68 -36.44 -12.25
N ARG A 304 7.33 -37.28 -13.20
CA ARG A 304 8.23 -37.87 -14.20
C ARG A 304 7.93 -37.28 -15.57
N ASN A 305 8.82 -36.53 -16.17
CA ASN A 305 8.59 -35.80 -17.43
C ASN A 305 7.33 -34.88 -17.37
N GLY A 306 7.01 -34.34 -16.20
CA GLY A 306 5.81 -33.51 -16.00
C GLY A 306 4.53 -34.26 -15.70
N GLU A 307 4.53 -35.61 -15.81
CA GLU A 307 3.36 -36.44 -15.50
C GLU A 307 3.40 -36.93 -14.04
N PRO A 308 2.27 -36.84 -13.33
CA PRO A 308 2.19 -37.24 -11.91
C PRO A 308 2.14 -38.76 -11.78
N VAL A 309 2.95 -39.33 -10.88
CA VAL A 309 2.93 -40.76 -10.49
C VAL A 309 2.63 -40.88 -9.02
N GLY A 310 1.60 -41.66 -8.68
CA GLY A 310 1.17 -41.88 -7.30
C GLY A 310 1.75 -43.17 -6.69
N PHE A 311 1.77 -43.24 -5.35
CA PHE A 311 2.27 -44.44 -4.63
C PHE A 311 1.44 -45.72 -4.89
N TRP A 312 0.28 -45.59 -5.47
CA TRP A 312 -0.64 -46.72 -5.83
C TRP A 312 -0.36 -47.31 -7.22
N GLU A 313 0.59 -46.75 -8.00
CA GLU A 313 0.82 -47.16 -9.39
C GLU A 313 1.86 -48.28 -9.53
N GLY A 314 2.10 -49.06 -8.50
CA GLY A 314 2.92 -50.27 -8.52
C GLY A 314 4.38 -50.01 -8.93
N SER A 315 4.87 -50.68 -9.98
CA SER A 315 6.25 -50.56 -10.43
C SER A 315 6.65 -49.14 -10.89
N LYS A 316 5.71 -48.28 -11.21
CA LYS A 316 5.97 -46.88 -11.55
C LYS A 316 6.35 -46.06 -10.34
N SER A 317 6.02 -46.50 -9.12
CA SER A 317 6.35 -45.84 -7.84
C SER A 317 7.85 -45.89 -7.48
N ILE A 318 8.66 -46.64 -8.24
CA ILE A 318 10.12 -46.69 -8.09
C ILE A 318 10.70 -45.37 -8.63
N ILE A 319 11.44 -44.69 -7.77
CA ILE A 319 12.08 -43.40 -8.06
C ILE A 319 13.15 -43.60 -9.15
N GLN A 320 13.15 -42.72 -10.13
CA GLN A 320 14.13 -42.71 -11.25
C GLN A 320 14.93 -41.40 -11.25
N GLU A 321 16.05 -41.41 -11.91
CA GLU A 321 16.83 -40.21 -12.15
C GLU A 321 16.02 -39.15 -12.90
N GLY A 322 16.07 -37.89 -12.42
CA GLY A 322 15.29 -36.79 -13.01
C GLY A 322 13.88 -36.65 -12.49
N ASP A 323 13.39 -37.57 -11.65
CA ASP A 323 12.07 -37.42 -11.00
C ASP A 323 12.07 -36.23 -10.04
N LEU A 324 10.99 -35.43 -10.06
CA LEU A 324 10.72 -34.42 -9.05
C LEU A 324 9.84 -35.03 -7.96
N LEU A 325 10.34 -35.06 -6.73
CA LEU A 325 9.65 -35.65 -5.57
C LEU A 325 8.86 -34.56 -4.85
N LEU A 326 7.55 -34.72 -4.71
CA LEU A 326 6.73 -33.96 -3.78
C LEU A 326 6.53 -34.79 -2.52
N TYR A 327 7.03 -34.33 -1.39
CA TYR A 327 7.01 -35.06 -0.13
C TYR A 327 6.66 -34.16 1.07
N VAL A 328 6.32 -34.82 2.18
CA VAL A 328 6.08 -34.14 3.47
C VAL A 328 7.24 -34.51 4.40
N GLU A 329 7.83 -33.50 5.02
CA GLU A 329 8.88 -33.67 6.01
C GLU A 329 8.53 -32.96 7.33
N PRO A 330 9.12 -33.38 8.47
CA PRO A 330 9.02 -32.62 9.72
C PRO A 330 9.61 -31.22 9.56
N ASN A 331 8.95 -30.22 10.11
CA ASN A 331 9.45 -28.85 10.04
C ASN A 331 10.69 -28.71 10.95
N LYS A 332 11.85 -28.41 10.37
CA LYS A 332 13.17 -28.32 11.07
C LYS A 332 13.28 -27.17 12.08
N LYS A 333 12.20 -26.40 12.28
CA LYS A 333 12.18 -25.26 13.20
C LYS A 333 11.65 -25.57 14.61
N ASN A 334 11.29 -26.82 14.88
CA ASN A 334 10.85 -27.27 16.21
C ASN A 334 11.87 -28.26 16.82
#